data_6d5894eb6a99c6ebcac320a242e4a56e
#
_entry.id   6d5894eb6a99c6ebcac320a242e4a56e
#
_cell.length_a   1.000
_cell.length_b   1.000
_cell.length_c   1.000
_cell.angle_alpha   90.00
_cell.angle_beta   90.00
_cell.angle_gamma   90.00
#
_symmetry.space_group_name_H-M   'P 1'
#
loop_
_entity.id
_entity.type
_entity.pdbx_description
1 polymer ?
#
loop_
_entity_poly.entity_id
_entity_poly.type
_entity_poly.pdbx_seq_one_letter_code
_entity_poly.pdbx_strand_id
1 'polypeptide(L)'
;GNIKFPRKGRGEAGEVRLFNSMVMGIQNYYQLATDISIDCGDIGRTVNTVLKNRLKSGKTHRLKKEGRDLTKMEIQRYGKSEQLRYIAQSKEPVYPISYVQCKNPMSQRRKVCAYTAAGRSEIHDDLRINTFLLLQLMRAPTYSRSTEYADNRIPLLSSHW
;
A
#
# COMPACT_ATOMS: atom_id res chain seq x y z
N GLY A 1 -4.32 -1.69 -21.72
CA GLY A 1 -3.52 -0.51 -21.42
C GLY A 1 -2.08 -0.68 -21.87
N ASN A 2 -1.57 0.25 -22.66
CA ASN A 2 -0.18 0.22 -23.08
C ASN A 2 0.72 0.48 -21.88
N ILE A 3 1.59 -0.46 -21.56
CA ILE A 3 2.64 -0.25 -20.58
C ILE A 3 3.60 0.78 -21.17
N LYS A 4 3.71 1.93 -20.51
CA LYS A 4 4.65 2.99 -20.92
C LYS A 4 6.08 2.44 -20.93
N PHE A 5 6.82 2.78 -21.96
CA PHE A 5 8.25 2.48 -22.01
C PHE A 5 8.99 3.16 -20.86
N PRO A 6 10.03 2.52 -20.29
CA PRO A 6 10.86 3.15 -19.29
C PRO A 6 11.41 4.48 -19.81
N ARG A 7 11.39 5.52 -18.97
CA ARG A 7 11.98 6.81 -19.35
C ARG A 7 13.49 6.64 -19.54
N LYS A 8 14.04 7.21 -20.59
CA LYS A 8 15.50 7.26 -20.81
C LYS A 8 16.17 7.77 -19.52
N GLY A 9 17.14 7.01 -18.98
CA GLY A 9 17.90 7.38 -17.80
C GLY A 9 17.58 6.60 -16.51
N ARG A 10 16.50 5.80 -16.46
CA ARG A 10 16.26 4.90 -15.35
C ARG A 10 16.81 3.51 -15.66
N GLY A 11 17.76 3.05 -14.86
CA GLY A 11 18.22 1.67 -14.95
C GLY A 11 17.11 0.66 -14.55
N GLU A 12 17.29 -0.61 -14.92
CA GLU A 12 16.35 -1.70 -14.66
C GLU A 12 15.90 -1.76 -13.19
N ALA A 13 16.84 -1.57 -12.24
CA ALA A 13 16.53 -1.54 -10.81
C ALA A 13 15.62 -0.36 -10.43
N GLY A 14 15.80 0.80 -11.04
CA GLY A 14 14.93 1.97 -10.81
C GLY A 14 13.50 1.77 -11.31
N GLU A 15 13.34 1.12 -12.45
CA GLU A 15 12.02 0.77 -13.00
C GLU A 15 11.31 -0.28 -12.12
N VAL A 16 12.04 -1.25 -11.59
CA VAL A 16 11.48 -2.24 -10.66
C VAL A 16 11.04 -1.60 -9.36
N ARG A 17 11.83 -0.69 -8.79
CA ARG A 17 11.42 0.03 -7.59
C ARG A 17 10.16 0.86 -7.80
N LEU A 18 10.04 1.53 -8.95
CA LEU A 18 8.83 2.24 -9.32
C LEU A 18 7.62 1.30 -9.45
N PHE A 19 7.81 0.17 -10.13
CA PHE A 19 6.78 -0.87 -10.24
C PHE A 19 6.35 -1.37 -8.85
N ASN A 20 7.30 -1.69 -7.99
CA ASN A 20 7.04 -2.14 -6.62
C ASN A 20 6.27 -1.09 -5.80
N SER A 21 6.60 0.19 -5.96
CA SER A 21 5.87 1.28 -5.30
C SER A 21 4.42 1.36 -5.78
N MET A 22 4.18 1.17 -7.08
CA MET A 22 2.82 1.14 -7.61
C MET A 22 2.03 -0.07 -7.10
N VAL A 23 2.65 -1.26 -7.07
CA VAL A 23 2.02 -2.48 -6.51
C VAL A 23 1.65 -2.27 -5.05
N MET A 24 2.57 -1.75 -4.25
CA MET A 24 2.31 -1.45 -2.83
C MET A 24 1.19 -0.42 -2.66
N GLY A 25 1.17 0.62 -3.49
CA GLY A 25 0.12 1.63 -3.47
C GLY A 25 -1.27 1.04 -3.74
N ILE A 26 -1.38 0.24 -4.79
CA ILE A 26 -2.64 -0.44 -5.14
C ILE A 26 -3.08 -1.38 -4.01
N GLN A 27 -2.18 -2.21 -3.52
CA GLN A 27 -2.49 -3.18 -2.47
C GLN A 27 -2.87 -2.48 -1.15
N ASN A 28 -2.24 -1.37 -0.80
CA ASN A 28 -2.58 -0.60 0.41
C ASN A 28 -3.94 0.08 0.27
N TYR A 29 -4.22 0.65 -0.89
CA TYR A 29 -5.46 1.37 -1.12
C TYR A 29 -6.67 0.44 -1.10
N TYR A 30 -6.56 -0.72 -1.77
CA TYR A 30 -7.67 -1.65 -1.93
C TYR A 30 -7.71 -2.80 -0.91
N GLN A 31 -6.82 -2.84 0.07
CA GLN A 31 -6.72 -3.96 1.04
C GLN A 31 -8.00 -4.25 1.83
N LEU A 32 -8.94 -3.30 1.88
CA LEU A 32 -10.23 -3.41 2.55
C LEU A 32 -11.39 -3.72 1.59
N ALA A 33 -11.13 -3.73 0.28
CA ALA A 33 -12.17 -3.99 -0.70
C ALA A 33 -12.54 -5.49 -0.72
N THR A 34 -13.81 -5.75 -0.92
CA THR A 34 -14.32 -7.10 -1.17
C THR A 34 -13.74 -7.60 -2.50
N ASP A 35 -13.43 -8.87 -2.59
CA ASP A 35 -12.94 -9.54 -3.80
C ASP A 35 -11.63 -9.04 -4.39
N ILE A 36 -10.90 -8.15 -3.68
CA ILE A 36 -9.62 -7.61 -4.14
C ILE A 36 -8.60 -8.70 -4.52
N SER A 37 -8.65 -9.85 -3.86
CA SER A 37 -7.77 -10.98 -4.17
C SER A 37 -8.06 -11.57 -5.57
N ILE A 38 -9.31 -11.57 -6.00
CA ILE A 38 -9.73 -12.03 -7.32
C ILE A 38 -9.27 -11.03 -8.38
N ASP A 39 -9.59 -9.75 -8.19
CA ASP A 39 -9.20 -8.68 -9.10
C ASP A 39 -7.69 -8.57 -9.26
N CYS A 40 -6.95 -8.59 -8.15
CA CYS A 40 -5.49 -8.59 -8.18
C CYS A 40 -4.92 -9.88 -8.80
N GLY A 41 -5.60 -11.01 -8.69
CA GLY A 41 -5.27 -12.26 -9.35
C GLY A 41 -5.36 -12.14 -10.86
N ASP A 42 -6.42 -11.55 -11.38
CA ASP A 42 -6.65 -11.35 -12.81
C ASP A 42 -5.66 -10.35 -13.41
N ILE A 43 -5.48 -9.21 -12.74
CA ILE A 43 -4.44 -8.23 -13.11
C ILE A 43 -3.07 -8.88 -13.09
N GLY A 44 -2.78 -9.69 -12.06
CA GLY A 44 -1.51 -10.38 -11.88
C GLY A 44 -1.17 -11.32 -13.03
N ARG A 45 -2.14 -12.04 -13.58
CA ARG A 45 -1.93 -12.91 -14.76
C ARG A 45 -1.43 -12.11 -15.96
N THR A 46 -2.07 -10.99 -16.24
CA THR A 46 -1.69 -10.09 -17.35
C THR A 46 -0.33 -9.45 -17.09
N VAL A 47 -0.10 -8.91 -15.90
CA VAL A 47 1.16 -8.26 -15.51
C VAL A 47 2.32 -9.24 -15.55
N ASN A 48 2.16 -10.45 -15.02
CA ASN A 48 3.19 -11.48 -15.04
C ASN A 48 3.58 -11.89 -16.46
N THR A 49 2.62 -11.99 -17.37
CA THR A 49 2.89 -12.28 -18.79
C THR A 49 3.72 -11.17 -19.42
N VAL A 50 3.36 -9.91 -19.17
CA VAL A 50 4.10 -8.76 -19.69
C VAL A 50 5.49 -8.66 -19.08
N LEU A 51 5.64 -8.87 -17.78
CA LEU A 51 6.94 -8.87 -17.10
C LEU A 51 7.86 -9.96 -17.67
N LYS A 52 7.35 -11.18 -17.83
CA LYS A 52 8.11 -12.29 -18.45
C LYS A 52 8.59 -11.91 -19.84
N ASN A 53 7.74 -11.33 -20.68
CA ASN A 53 8.08 -10.96 -22.04
C ASN A 53 9.10 -9.81 -22.09
N ARG A 54 8.94 -8.80 -21.23
CA ARG A 54 9.86 -7.64 -21.19
C ARG A 54 11.20 -7.97 -20.56
N LEU A 55 11.21 -8.83 -19.54
CA LEU A 55 12.42 -9.25 -18.84
C LEU A 55 13.03 -10.53 -19.47
N LYS A 56 12.76 -10.77 -20.74
CA LYS A 56 13.36 -11.83 -21.52
C LYS A 56 14.53 -11.26 -22.32
N SER A 57 15.70 -11.86 -22.21
CA SER A 57 16.87 -11.56 -23.04
C SER A 57 17.19 -12.80 -23.86
N GLY A 58 16.82 -12.78 -25.16
CA GLY A 58 16.91 -13.96 -26.01
C GLY A 58 16.06 -15.12 -25.49
N LYS A 59 16.67 -16.27 -25.24
CA LYS A 59 15.99 -17.46 -24.67
C LYS A 59 15.98 -17.49 -23.13
N THR A 60 16.65 -16.54 -22.45
CA THR A 60 16.84 -16.56 -21.00
C THR A 60 15.87 -15.62 -20.29
N HIS A 61 15.14 -16.16 -19.32
CA HIS A 61 14.31 -15.33 -18.44
C HIS A 61 15.16 -14.66 -17.37
N ARG A 62 14.98 -13.34 -17.19
CA ARG A 62 15.70 -12.56 -16.18
C ARG A 62 15.08 -12.64 -14.79
N LEU A 63 13.88 -13.21 -14.65
CA LEU A 63 13.24 -13.44 -13.37
C LEU A 63 13.71 -14.77 -12.77
N LYS A 64 14.24 -14.71 -11.56
CA LYS A 64 14.73 -15.86 -10.77
C LYS A 64 13.91 -16.00 -9.49
N LYS A 65 14.00 -17.16 -8.85
CA LYS A 65 13.39 -17.41 -7.52
C LYS A 65 14.26 -16.89 -6.38
N GLU A 66 15.55 -16.75 -6.63
CA GLU A 66 16.54 -16.32 -5.64
C GLU A 66 17.02 -14.90 -5.92
N GLY A 67 17.27 -14.14 -4.88
CA GLY A 67 17.73 -12.76 -4.97
C GLY A 67 18.39 -12.27 -3.69
N ARG A 68 18.33 -10.97 -3.41
CA ARG A 68 18.80 -10.40 -2.16
C ARG A 68 17.89 -10.77 -0.99
N ASP A 69 18.43 -10.67 0.20
CA ASP A 69 17.64 -10.82 1.41
C ASP A 69 16.55 -9.74 1.47
N LEU A 70 15.38 -10.17 1.94
CA LEU A 70 14.23 -9.29 2.08
C LEU A 70 14.36 -8.45 3.35
N THR A 71 13.92 -7.21 3.28
CA THR A 71 13.77 -6.35 4.45
C THR A 71 12.66 -6.88 5.38
N LYS A 72 12.65 -6.46 6.64
CA LYS A 72 11.60 -6.86 7.62
C LYS A 72 10.17 -6.62 7.08
N MET A 73 9.97 -5.47 6.42
CA MET A 73 8.68 -5.12 5.82
C MET A 73 8.33 -6.05 4.66
N GLU A 74 9.29 -6.35 3.80
CA GLU A 74 9.10 -7.26 2.66
C GLU A 74 8.80 -8.68 3.12
N ILE A 75 9.49 -9.16 4.15
CA ILE A 75 9.24 -10.48 4.77
C ILE A 75 7.82 -10.54 5.32
N GLN A 76 7.43 -9.53 6.09
CA GLN A 76 6.09 -9.46 6.68
C GLN A 76 5.01 -9.50 5.60
N ARG A 77 5.24 -8.84 4.47
CA ARG A 77 4.26 -8.67 3.41
C ARG A 77 4.27 -9.79 2.38
N TYR A 78 5.43 -10.20 1.93
CA TYR A 78 5.61 -11.12 0.80
C TYR A 78 6.37 -12.41 1.16
N GLY A 79 6.86 -12.56 2.38
CA GLY A 79 7.69 -13.70 2.78
C GLY A 79 7.02 -15.07 2.64
N LYS A 80 5.67 -15.11 2.65
CA LYS A 80 4.89 -16.32 2.43
C LYS A 80 4.46 -16.49 0.96
N SER A 81 4.86 -15.59 0.06
CA SER A 81 4.43 -15.61 -1.34
C SER A 81 5.35 -16.48 -2.20
N GLU A 82 4.80 -17.52 -2.78
CA GLU A 82 5.50 -18.32 -3.79
C GLU A 82 5.67 -17.59 -5.13
N GLN A 83 4.99 -16.45 -5.31
CA GLN A 83 5.00 -15.69 -6.56
C GLN A 83 6.09 -14.63 -6.60
N LEU A 84 6.78 -14.37 -5.49
CA LEU A 84 7.88 -13.42 -5.42
C LEU A 84 9.00 -13.87 -6.40
N ARG A 85 9.48 -12.92 -7.19
CA ARG A 85 10.57 -13.14 -8.14
C ARG A 85 11.60 -12.05 -7.98
N TYR A 86 12.80 -12.31 -8.47
CA TYR A 86 13.93 -11.40 -8.40
C TYR A 86 14.53 -11.20 -9.79
N ILE A 87 15.05 -10.03 -10.04
CA ILE A 87 15.79 -9.77 -11.28
C ILE A 87 17.18 -10.39 -11.20
N ALA A 88 17.57 -11.15 -12.22
CA ALA A 88 18.82 -11.89 -12.22
C ALA A 88 20.06 -11.00 -12.02
N GLN A 89 20.08 -9.79 -12.58
CA GLN A 89 21.25 -8.90 -12.51
C GLN A 89 21.28 -8.09 -11.21
N SER A 90 20.20 -7.41 -10.88
CA SER A 90 20.15 -6.50 -9.70
C SER A 90 19.78 -7.21 -8.40
N LYS A 91 19.33 -8.48 -8.48
CA LYS A 91 18.79 -9.26 -7.35
C LYS A 91 17.63 -8.56 -6.62
N GLU A 92 17.08 -7.48 -7.20
CA GLU A 92 15.95 -6.75 -6.62
C GLU A 92 14.66 -7.58 -6.70
N PRO A 93 13.84 -7.61 -5.64
CA PRO A 93 12.57 -8.31 -5.65
C PRO A 93 11.56 -7.59 -6.54
N VAL A 94 10.73 -8.36 -7.24
CA VAL A 94 9.58 -7.90 -8.01
C VAL A 94 8.32 -8.32 -7.25
N TYR A 95 7.59 -7.35 -6.72
CA TYR A 95 6.43 -7.65 -5.87
C TYR A 95 5.27 -8.19 -6.69
N PRO A 96 4.67 -9.32 -6.25
CA PRO A 96 3.53 -9.90 -6.92
C PRO A 96 2.26 -9.08 -6.64
N ILE A 97 1.67 -8.50 -7.66
CA ILE A 97 0.42 -7.73 -7.52
C ILE A 97 -0.74 -8.63 -7.07
N SER A 98 -0.72 -9.89 -7.48
CA SER A 98 -1.74 -10.90 -7.11
C SER A 98 -1.68 -11.32 -5.64
N TYR A 99 -0.57 -11.06 -4.94
CA TYR A 99 -0.44 -11.42 -3.53
C TYR A 99 -0.82 -10.24 -2.64
N VAL A 100 -2.12 -10.01 -2.48
CA VAL A 100 -2.65 -8.97 -1.60
C VAL A 100 -3.02 -9.54 -0.24
N GLN A 101 -2.62 -8.84 0.82
CA GLN A 101 -3.06 -9.15 2.18
C GLN A 101 -4.37 -8.40 2.46
N CYS A 102 -5.50 -9.09 2.29
CA CYS A 102 -6.80 -8.52 2.61
C CYS A 102 -6.90 -8.27 4.11
N LYS A 103 -7.39 -7.09 4.46
CA LYS A 103 -7.79 -6.78 5.83
C LYS A 103 -9.29 -6.77 5.88
N ASN A 104 -9.87 -7.37 6.91
CA ASN A 104 -11.28 -7.19 7.14
C ASN A 104 -11.54 -5.70 7.39
N PRO A 105 -12.53 -5.10 6.70
CA PRO A 105 -13.01 -3.80 7.10
C PRO A 105 -13.35 -3.91 8.58
N MET A 106 -13.02 -2.88 9.36
CA MET A 106 -13.33 -2.89 10.79
C MET A 106 -14.79 -3.31 10.94
N SER A 107 -15.01 -4.55 11.36
CA SER A 107 -16.36 -5.00 11.70
C SER A 107 -16.73 -4.17 12.92
N GLN A 108 -17.52 -3.13 12.71
CA GLN A 108 -18.09 -2.37 13.81
C GLN A 108 -18.82 -3.37 14.69
N ARG A 109 -18.28 -3.60 15.88
CA ARG A 109 -19.00 -4.39 16.86
C ARG A 109 -20.37 -3.75 17.00
N ARG A 110 -21.45 -4.54 17.11
CA ARG A 110 -22.82 -4.03 17.21
C ARG A 110 -23.01 -2.93 18.26
N LYS A 111 -22.11 -2.85 19.25
CA LYS A 111 -22.09 -1.83 20.32
C LYS A 111 -21.42 -0.54 19.90
N VAL A 112 -20.60 -0.53 18.84
CA VAL A 112 -19.87 0.65 18.38
C VAL A 112 -20.81 1.46 17.49
N CYS A 113 -21.34 2.54 18.03
CA CYS A 113 -22.29 3.41 17.36
C CYS A 113 -21.85 4.86 17.51
N ALA A 114 -21.75 5.59 16.40
CA ALA A 114 -21.35 7.01 16.41
C ALA A 114 -22.37 7.91 17.15
N TYR A 115 -23.59 7.43 17.36
CA TYR A 115 -24.68 8.19 18.00
C TYR A 115 -24.70 8.07 19.52
N THR A 116 -23.99 7.12 20.12
CA THR A 116 -23.91 6.95 21.58
C THR A 116 -22.55 7.43 22.10
N ALA A 117 -22.52 7.99 23.32
CA ALA A 117 -21.25 8.44 23.93
C ALA A 117 -20.26 7.28 24.10
N ALA A 118 -20.73 6.13 24.55
CA ALA A 118 -19.90 4.92 24.68
C ALA A 118 -19.37 4.42 23.34
N GLY A 119 -20.22 4.41 22.29
CA GLY A 119 -19.79 3.99 20.97
C GLY A 119 -18.77 4.94 20.34
N ARG A 120 -18.91 6.24 20.54
CA ARG A 120 -17.90 7.23 20.11
C ARG A 120 -16.58 7.05 20.84
N SER A 121 -16.59 6.79 22.16
CA SER A 121 -15.37 6.50 22.90
C SER A 121 -14.64 5.27 22.34
N GLU A 122 -15.36 4.19 22.07
CA GLU A 122 -14.78 2.99 21.49
C GLU A 122 -14.18 3.22 20.08
N ILE A 123 -14.84 4.04 19.25
CA ILE A 123 -14.30 4.45 17.94
C ILE A 123 -12.98 5.23 18.11
N HIS A 124 -12.94 6.17 19.06
CA HIS A 124 -11.75 6.98 19.31
C HIS A 124 -10.58 6.15 19.87
N ASP A 125 -10.87 5.20 20.75
CA ASP A 125 -9.86 4.30 21.32
C ASP A 125 -9.25 3.40 20.24
N ASP A 126 -10.07 2.88 19.32
CA ASP A 126 -9.62 2.06 18.20
C ASP A 126 -8.78 2.86 17.18
N LEU A 127 -9.08 4.14 16.99
CA LEU A 127 -8.31 5.04 16.11
C LEU A 127 -6.96 5.43 16.70
N ARG A 128 -6.70 5.13 17.97
CA ARG A 128 -5.46 5.48 18.69
C ARG A 128 -5.09 6.97 18.60
N ILE A 129 -6.09 7.83 18.42
CA ILE A 129 -5.88 9.27 18.34
C ILE A 129 -5.39 9.78 19.70
N ASN A 130 -4.29 10.51 19.70
CA ASN A 130 -3.83 11.19 20.89
C ASN A 130 -4.80 12.33 21.25
N THR A 131 -5.70 12.05 22.20
CA THR A 131 -6.76 12.99 22.60
C THR A 131 -6.20 14.28 23.18
N PHE A 132 -5.02 14.25 23.80
CA PHE A 132 -4.36 15.44 24.31
C PHE A 132 -3.95 16.38 23.18
N LEU A 133 -3.29 15.86 22.15
CA LEU A 133 -2.91 16.63 20.97
C LEU A 133 -4.14 17.15 20.21
N LEU A 134 -5.18 16.34 20.10
CA LEU A 134 -6.44 16.75 19.48
C LEU A 134 -7.07 17.94 20.23
N LEU A 135 -7.16 17.86 21.55
CA LEU A 135 -7.70 18.94 22.38
C LEU A 135 -6.83 20.19 22.29
N GLN A 136 -5.52 20.06 22.29
CA GLN A 136 -4.58 21.18 22.10
C GLN A 136 -4.79 21.83 20.73
N LEU A 137 -4.94 21.03 19.68
CA LEU A 137 -5.19 21.52 18.33
C LEU A 137 -6.53 22.25 18.24
N MET A 138 -7.59 21.72 18.87
CA MET A 138 -8.91 22.35 18.89
C MET A 138 -8.91 23.67 19.63
N ARG A 139 -8.11 23.83 20.70
CA ARG A 139 -7.99 25.06 21.50
C ARG A 139 -7.06 26.09 20.86
N ALA A 140 -6.22 25.67 19.90
CA ALA A 140 -5.30 26.58 19.20
C ALA A 140 -6.09 27.64 18.43
N PRO A 141 -5.78 28.94 18.59
CA PRO A 141 -6.49 30.02 17.92
C PRO A 141 -6.26 29.99 16.42
N THR A 142 -7.29 30.23 15.63
CA THR A 142 -7.26 30.20 14.17
C THR A 142 -7.54 31.56 13.51
N TYR A 143 -7.58 32.63 14.29
CA TYR A 143 -8.00 33.95 13.84
C TYR A 143 -7.21 34.55 12.65
N SER A 144 -5.98 34.08 12.43
CA SER A 144 -5.13 34.55 11.33
C SER A 144 -4.97 33.51 10.21
N ARG A 145 -5.73 32.44 10.24
CA ARG A 145 -5.61 31.33 9.28
C ARG A 145 -6.81 31.28 8.35
N SER A 146 -6.61 30.70 7.16
CA SER A 146 -7.71 30.48 6.21
C SER A 146 -8.74 29.49 6.77
N THR A 147 -9.98 29.60 6.31
CA THR A 147 -11.05 28.65 6.62
C THR A 147 -10.63 27.22 6.27
N GLU A 148 -9.97 27.06 5.12
CA GLU A 148 -9.45 25.78 4.66
C GLU A 148 -8.43 25.18 5.63
N TYR A 149 -7.56 25.99 6.24
CA TYR A 149 -6.66 25.52 7.30
C TYR A 149 -7.42 25.06 8.54
N ALA A 150 -8.45 25.79 8.94
CA ALA A 150 -9.26 25.44 10.11
C ALA A 150 -9.99 24.10 9.90
N ASP A 151 -10.53 23.87 8.70
CA ASP A 151 -11.26 22.66 8.35
C ASP A 151 -10.36 21.44 8.19
N ASN A 152 -9.15 21.62 7.65
CA ASN A 152 -8.23 20.50 7.34
C ASN A 152 -7.30 20.13 8.49
N ARG A 153 -7.15 20.93 9.54
CA ARG A 153 -6.18 20.67 10.62
C ARG A 153 -6.44 19.37 11.39
N ILE A 154 -7.70 18.99 11.59
CA ILE A 154 -8.07 17.75 12.27
C ILE A 154 -7.86 16.52 11.38
N PRO A 155 -8.37 16.49 10.13
CA PRO A 155 -8.07 15.41 9.20
C PRO A 155 -6.57 15.17 8.97
N LEU A 156 -5.77 16.24 8.86
CA LEU A 156 -4.32 16.13 8.70
C LEU A 156 -3.65 15.52 9.93
N LEU A 157 -4.09 15.87 11.15
CA LEU A 157 -3.58 15.22 12.36
C LEU A 157 -3.86 13.72 12.35
N SER A 158 -5.06 13.31 11.94
CA SER A 158 -5.45 11.90 11.91
C SER A 158 -4.73 11.08 10.81
N SER A 159 -4.22 11.72 9.77
CA SER A 159 -3.52 11.04 8.67
C SER A 159 -2.06 10.69 8.98
N HIS A 160 -1.48 11.25 10.04
CA HIS A 160 -0.10 11.04 10.45
C HIS A 160 0.10 9.94 11.51
N TRP A 161 -0.98 9.26 11.91
CA TRP A 161 -0.98 8.14 12.85
C TRP A 161 -1.51 6.86 12.19
#